data_f4c322af2e7304770cf64f74da2af653
#
_entry.id   f4c322af2e7304770cf64f74da2af653
#
_cell.length_a   1.000
_cell.length_b   1.000
_cell.length_c   1.000
_cell.angle_alpha   90.00
_cell.angle_beta   90.00
_cell.angle_gamma   90.00
#
_symmetry.space_group_name_H-M   'P 1'
#
loop_
_entity.id
_entity.type
_entity.pdbx_description
1 polymer ?
#
loop_
_entity_poly.entity_id
_entity_poly.type
_entity_poly.pdbx_seq_one_letter_code
_entity_poly.pdbx_strand_id
1 'polypeptide(L)'
;YVKDTANGFMTIADCDAAIGQELNIATGVEHSIGDLANELIAQINPNAKIVCEAERLRPEKSEVNRLLGDSTKLRELTGWAPQYTFEQGLAATIEFLRGNLDQYKVGQYIL
;
A
#
# COMPACT_ATOMS: atom_id res chain seq x y z
N TYR A 1 4.29 -1.54 -1.68
CA TYR A 1 5.26 -1.13 -0.67
C TYR A 1 6.05 0.09 -1.15
N VAL A 2 6.40 1.00 -0.24
CA VAL A 2 7.03 2.28 -0.60
C VAL A 2 8.32 2.13 -1.40
N LYS A 3 9.10 1.08 -1.17
CA LYS A 3 10.34 0.85 -1.95
C LYS A 3 10.06 0.47 -3.40
N ASP A 4 8.97 -0.25 -3.68
CA ASP A 4 8.56 -0.53 -5.06
C ASP A 4 8.11 0.74 -5.77
N THR A 5 7.38 1.61 -5.06
CA THR A 5 6.98 2.92 -5.60
C THR A 5 8.21 3.78 -5.91
N ALA A 6 9.16 3.88 -4.97
CA ALA A 6 10.40 4.63 -5.17
C ALA A 6 11.23 4.07 -6.33
N ASN A 7 11.37 2.74 -6.40
CA ASN A 7 12.05 2.08 -7.50
C ASN A 7 11.36 2.34 -8.85
N GLY A 8 10.02 2.33 -8.88
CA GLY A 8 9.25 2.69 -10.07
C GLY A 8 9.56 4.11 -10.56
N PHE A 9 9.61 5.09 -9.68
CA PHE A 9 9.99 6.45 -10.05
C PHE A 9 11.42 6.54 -10.60
N MET A 10 12.37 5.85 -9.96
CA MET A 10 13.76 5.80 -10.45
C MET A 10 13.85 5.16 -11.82
N THR A 11 13.16 4.04 -12.03
CA THR A 11 13.14 3.33 -13.32
C THR A 11 12.53 4.19 -14.43
N ILE A 12 11.47 4.95 -14.13
CA ILE A 12 10.86 5.89 -15.08
C ILE A 12 11.85 7.02 -15.43
N ALA A 13 12.54 7.57 -14.41
CA ALA A 13 13.50 8.66 -14.61
C ALA A 13 14.69 8.25 -15.49
N ASP A 14 15.10 6.99 -15.44
CA ASP A 14 16.22 6.44 -16.23
C ASP A 14 15.79 5.98 -17.64
N CYS A 15 14.51 6.17 -18.02
CA CYS A 15 13.97 5.69 -19.29
C CYS A 15 13.58 6.85 -20.22
N ASP A 16 14.37 7.15 -21.23
CA ASP A 16 14.08 8.22 -22.21
C ASP A 16 12.73 8.01 -22.92
N ALA A 17 12.33 6.76 -23.16
CA ALA A 17 11.07 6.44 -23.79
C ALA A 17 9.84 6.76 -22.90
N ALA A 18 10.05 7.01 -21.61
CA ALA A 18 9.01 7.42 -20.66
C ALA A 18 8.70 8.92 -20.73
N ILE A 19 9.54 9.72 -21.41
CA ILE A 19 9.35 11.17 -21.50
C ILE A 19 8.02 11.50 -22.17
N GLY A 20 7.20 12.29 -21.52
CA GLY A 20 5.87 12.68 -22.01
C GLY A 20 4.81 11.57 -21.91
N GLN A 21 5.10 10.44 -21.27
CA GLN A 21 4.16 9.34 -21.06
C GLN A 21 3.47 9.43 -19.70
N GLU A 22 2.20 9.05 -19.67
CA GLU A 22 1.47 8.78 -18.42
C GLU A 22 1.61 7.30 -18.07
N LEU A 23 2.18 7.00 -16.89
CA LEU A 23 2.51 5.66 -16.45
C LEU A 23 1.99 5.43 -15.03
N ASN A 24 1.35 4.29 -14.81
CA ASN A 24 0.90 3.88 -13.47
C ASN A 24 1.91 2.94 -12.83
N ILE A 25 2.19 3.16 -11.54
CA ILE A 25 2.96 2.24 -10.70
C ILE A 25 1.96 1.49 -9.83
N ALA A 26 1.78 0.20 -10.09
CA ALA A 26 0.82 -0.64 -9.37
C ALA A 26 1.25 -2.11 -9.36
N THR A 27 0.79 -2.85 -8.37
CA THR A 27 1.06 -4.30 -8.27
C THR A 27 0.21 -5.14 -9.23
N GLY A 28 -0.97 -4.62 -9.62
CA GLY A 28 -1.96 -5.37 -10.38
C GLY A 28 -2.74 -6.39 -9.53
N VAL A 29 -2.68 -6.28 -8.21
CA VAL A 29 -3.39 -7.15 -7.26
C VAL A 29 -4.28 -6.31 -6.36
N GLU A 30 -5.53 -6.75 -6.17
CA GLU A 30 -6.45 -6.16 -5.21
C GLU A 30 -6.30 -6.83 -3.84
N HIS A 31 -6.33 -6.02 -2.80
CA HIS A 31 -6.45 -6.46 -1.41
C HIS A 31 -7.60 -5.72 -0.76
N SER A 32 -8.50 -6.45 -0.10
CA SER A 32 -9.55 -5.82 0.69
C SER A 32 -8.98 -5.24 1.99
N ILE A 33 -9.63 -4.22 2.54
CA ILE A 33 -9.28 -3.68 3.88
C ILE A 33 -9.44 -4.77 4.96
N GLY A 34 -10.39 -5.69 4.76
CA GLY A 34 -10.57 -6.86 5.64
C GLY A 34 -9.36 -7.81 5.60
N ASP A 35 -8.83 -8.11 4.41
CA ASP A 35 -7.64 -8.96 4.26
C ASP A 35 -6.41 -8.29 4.90
N LEU A 36 -6.24 -6.98 4.66
CA LEU A 36 -5.19 -6.20 5.30
C LEU A 36 -5.29 -6.26 6.83
N ALA A 37 -6.48 -6.07 7.39
CA ALA A 37 -6.70 -6.11 8.84
C ALA A 37 -6.39 -7.50 9.42
N ASN A 38 -6.81 -8.57 8.76
CA ASN A 38 -6.52 -9.94 9.17
C ASN A 38 -5.02 -10.25 9.14
N GLU A 39 -4.33 -9.80 8.10
CA GLU A 39 -2.87 -9.96 7.97
C GLU A 39 -2.12 -9.20 9.08
N LEU A 40 -2.54 -7.96 9.39
CA LEU A 40 -1.99 -7.18 10.51
C LEU A 40 -2.20 -7.88 11.86
N ILE A 41 -3.39 -8.44 12.10
CA ILE A 41 -3.71 -9.21 13.31
C ILE A 41 -2.77 -10.41 13.42
N ALA A 42 -2.60 -11.17 12.33
CA ALA A 42 -1.73 -12.34 12.33
C ALA A 42 -0.27 -12.00 12.64
N GLN A 43 0.24 -10.88 12.09
CA GLN A 43 1.64 -10.47 12.26
C GLN A 43 1.93 -9.73 13.58
N ILE A 44 0.95 -9.03 14.16
CA ILE A 44 1.19 -8.14 15.31
C ILE A 44 0.62 -8.75 16.60
N ASN A 45 -0.65 -9.14 16.60
CA ASN A 45 -1.33 -9.70 17.78
C ASN A 45 -2.50 -10.59 17.37
N PRO A 46 -2.35 -11.89 17.33
CA PRO A 46 -3.41 -12.84 16.94
C PRO A 46 -4.67 -12.80 17.81
N ASN A 47 -4.60 -12.16 19.00
CA ASN A 47 -5.75 -12.01 19.89
C ASN A 47 -6.51 -10.71 19.68
N ALA A 48 -6.04 -9.82 18.80
CA ALA A 48 -6.74 -8.58 18.48
C ALA A 48 -8.07 -8.85 17.76
N LYS A 49 -9.03 -7.94 17.94
CA LYS A 49 -10.36 -8.03 17.31
C LYS A 49 -10.60 -6.78 16.48
N ILE A 50 -11.19 -6.98 15.31
CA ILE A 50 -11.68 -5.87 14.49
C ILE A 50 -12.96 -5.33 15.13
N VAL A 51 -12.96 -4.02 15.42
CA VAL A 51 -14.12 -3.29 15.92
C VAL A 51 -14.53 -2.25 14.89
N CYS A 52 -15.80 -2.26 14.48
CA CYS A 52 -16.36 -1.26 13.60
C CYS A 52 -17.05 -0.18 14.45
N GLU A 53 -16.56 1.05 14.34
CA GLU A 53 -17.14 2.21 15.01
C GLU A 53 -18.02 3.00 14.05
N ALA A 54 -19.28 3.25 14.43
CA ALA A 54 -20.25 3.92 13.58
C ALA A 54 -19.80 5.34 13.14
N GLU A 55 -19.05 6.03 13.99
CA GLU A 55 -18.51 7.37 13.73
C GLU A 55 -17.44 7.39 12.62
N ARG A 56 -16.87 6.23 12.29
CA ARG A 56 -15.83 6.06 11.25
C ARG A 56 -16.37 5.52 9.94
N LEU A 57 -17.67 5.25 9.86
CA LEU A 57 -18.31 4.81 8.63
C LEU A 57 -18.41 5.99 7.66
N ARG A 58 -17.85 5.81 6.48
CA ARG A 58 -18.01 6.77 5.39
C ARG A 58 -19.41 6.67 4.80
N PRO A 59 -19.97 7.78 4.27
CA PRO A 59 -21.21 7.72 3.51
C PRO A 59 -21.06 6.76 2.32
N GLU A 60 -22.07 5.91 2.06
CA GLU A 60 -22.06 4.89 0.99
C GLU A 60 -21.63 5.46 -0.38
N LYS A 61 -22.02 6.69 -0.70
CA LYS A 61 -21.72 7.35 -1.98
C LYS A 61 -20.27 7.79 -2.13
N SER A 62 -19.48 7.78 -1.04
CA SER A 62 -18.05 8.15 -1.05
C SER A 62 -17.12 6.94 -0.95
N GLU A 63 -17.66 5.72 -0.83
CA GLU A 63 -16.87 4.50 -0.79
C GLU A 63 -16.42 4.08 -2.20
N VAL A 64 -15.11 3.81 -2.31
CA VAL A 64 -14.54 3.18 -3.50
C VAL A 64 -14.51 1.68 -3.25
N ASN A 65 -15.46 0.96 -3.85
CA ASN A 65 -15.61 -0.47 -3.62
C ASN A 65 -14.45 -1.31 -4.17
N ARG A 66 -13.82 -0.86 -5.27
CA ARG A 66 -12.69 -1.54 -5.91
C ARG A 66 -11.72 -0.52 -6.48
N LEU A 67 -10.43 -0.75 -6.25
CA LEU A 67 -9.35 0.06 -6.82
C LEU A 67 -8.24 -0.89 -7.27
N LEU A 68 -8.08 -1.03 -8.57
CA LEU A 68 -7.04 -1.85 -9.19
C LEU A 68 -6.24 -0.99 -10.17
N GLY A 69 -4.94 -0.85 -9.91
CA GLY A 69 -4.04 -0.17 -10.82
C GLY A 69 -3.46 -1.13 -11.84
N ASP A 70 -3.38 -0.70 -13.10
CA ASP A 70 -2.73 -1.41 -14.19
C ASP A 70 -1.38 -0.77 -14.52
N SER A 71 -0.29 -1.51 -14.38
CA SER A 71 1.08 -1.10 -14.68
C SER A 71 1.65 -1.74 -15.95
N THR A 72 0.81 -2.32 -16.80
CA THR A 72 1.23 -3.02 -18.02
C THR A 72 2.12 -2.14 -18.90
N LYS A 73 1.69 -0.90 -19.17
CA LYS A 73 2.46 0.06 -19.97
C LYS A 73 3.85 0.35 -19.38
N LEU A 74 3.94 0.50 -18.05
CA LEU A 74 5.22 0.70 -17.36
C LEU A 74 6.13 -0.51 -17.52
N ARG A 75 5.60 -1.70 -17.34
CA ARG A 75 6.35 -2.96 -17.46
C ARG A 75 6.89 -3.17 -18.89
N GLU A 76 6.05 -2.95 -19.89
CA GLU A 76 6.42 -3.08 -21.30
C GLU A 76 7.51 -2.09 -21.69
N LEU A 77 7.40 -0.85 -21.19
CA LEU A 77 8.33 0.22 -21.56
C LEU A 77 9.67 0.12 -20.84
N THR A 78 9.69 -0.29 -19.59
CA THR A 78 10.87 -0.20 -18.71
C THR A 78 11.35 -1.53 -18.14
N GLY A 79 10.56 -2.60 -18.24
CA GLY A 79 10.83 -3.86 -17.57
C GLY A 79 10.58 -3.82 -16.05
N TRP A 80 10.04 -2.71 -15.49
CA TRP A 80 9.77 -2.60 -14.07
C TRP A 80 8.79 -3.67 -13.59
N ALA A 81 9.05 -4.21 -12.40
CA ALA A 81 8.12 -5.08 -11.69
C ALA A 81 8.26 -4.86 -10.17
N PRO A 82 7.17 -5.04 -9.39
CA PRO A 82 7.27 -5.01 -7.95
C PRO A 82 8.21 -6.10 -7.45
N GLN A 83 9.05 -5.78 -6.46
CA GLN A 83 10.06 -6.67 -5.89
C GLN A 83 9.60 -7.30 -4.57
N TYR A 84 8.55 -6.74 -3.96
CA TYR A 84 8.03 -7.19 -2.69
C TYR A 84 6.63 -7.76 -2.84
N THR A 85 6.34 -8.85 -2.12
CA THR A 85 4.96 -9.29 -1.93
C THR A 85 4.24 -8.35 -0.97
N PHE A 86 2.92 -8.46 -0.89
CA PHE A 86 2.11 -7.69 0.06
C PHE A 86 2.56 -7.95 1.50
N GLU A 87 2.74 -9.22 1.86
CA GLU A 87 3.16 -9.66 3.20
C GLU A 87 4.56 -9.14 3.55
N GLN A 88 5.50 -9.20 2.60
CA GLN A 88 6.86 -8.69 2.80
C GLN A 88 6.88 -7.18 3.02
N GLY A 89 6.11 -6.44 2.21
CA GLY A 89 5.99 -4.99 2.35
C GLY A 89 5.34 -4.60 3.67
N LEU A 90 4.32 -5.35 4.10
CA LEU A 90 3.63 -5.14 5.36
C LEU A 90 4.56 -5.43 6.56
N ALA A 91 5.25 -6.57 6.56
CA ALA A 91 6.22 -6.92 7.59
C ALA A 91 7.31 -5.85 7.75
N ALA A 92 7.87 -5.37 6.64
CA ALA A 92 8.87 -4.30 6.66
C ALA A 92 8.31 -2.97 7.21
N THR A 93 7.04 -2.66 6.92
CA THR A 93 6.35 -1.48 7.45
C THR A 93 6.11 -1.60 8.94
N ILE A 94 5.67 -2.77 9.43
CA ILE A 94 5.49 -3.05 10.86
C ILE A 94 6.80 -2.87 11.62
N GLU A 95 7.90 -3.41 11.09
CA GLU A 95 9.20 -3.31 11.73
C GLU A 95 9.71 -1.87 11.79
N PHE A 96 9.52 -1.10 10.71
CA PHE A 96 9.82 0.32 10.69
C PHE A 96 9.03 1.09 11.76
N LEU A 97 7.72 0.83 11.86
CA LEU A 97 6.87 1.49 12.86
C LEU A 97 7.26 1.11 14.29
N ARG A 98 7.60 -0.15 14.54
CA ARG A 98 8.09 -0.60 15.87
C ARG A 98 9.34 0.14 16.31
N GLY A 99 10.27 0.40 15.38
CA GLY A 99 11.49 1.16 15.66
C GLY A 99 11.30 2.68 15.80
N ASN A 100 10.12 3.21 15.47
CA ASN A 100 9.87 4.65 15.42
C ASN A 100 8.57 5.07 16.14
N LEU A 101 8.07 4.27 17.08
CA LEU A 101 6.80 4.54 17.77
C LEU A 101 6.76 5.87 18.51
N ASP A 102 7.90 6.37 18.96
CA ASP A 102 8.07 7.67 19.62
C ASP A 102 7.74 8.86 18.71
N GLN A 103 7.82 8.67 17.40
CA GLN A 103 7.49 9.68 16.41
C GLN A 103 6.00 9.75 16.07
N TYR A 104 5.21 8.79 16.56
CA TYR A 104 3.79 8.67 16.27
C TYR A 104 2.93 8.93 17.51
N LYS A 105 1.79 9.61 17.31
CA LYS A 105 0.83 9.88 18.39
C LYS A 105 -0.07 8.67 18.61
N VAL A 106 0.48 7.62 19.20
CA VAL A 106 -0.25 6.36 19.47
C VAL A 106 -1.44 6.64 20.40
N GLY A 107 -2.62 6.13 20.04
CA GLY A 107 -3.84 6.27 20.85
C GLY A 107 -4.57 7.61 20.69
N GLN A 108 -4.11 8.52 19.83
CA GLN A 108 -4.83 9.74 19.50
C GLN A 108 -5.38 9.66 18.07
N TYR A 109 -6.71 9.82 17.94
CA TYR A 109 -7.32 10.01 16.63
C TYR A 109 -7.16 11.49 16.25
N ILE A 110 -6.45 11.76 15.17
CA ILE A 110 -6.29 13.11 14.63
C ILE A 110 -7.23 13.21 13.43
N LEU A 111 -8.26 14.07 13.57
CA LEU A 111 -9.18 14.43 12.50
C LEU A 111 -8.48 15.31 11.45
#